data_75307d2f3762212d148adda8d0b769b5
#
_entry.id   75307d2f3762212d148adda8d0b769b5
#
_cell.length_a   1.000
_cell.length_b   1.000
_cell.length_c   1.000
_cell.angle_alpha   90.00
_cell.angle_beta   90.00
_cell.angle_gamma   90.00
#
_symmetry.space_group_name_H-M   'P 1'
#
loop_
_entity.id
_entity.type
_entity.pdbx_description
1 polymer ?
#
loop_
_entity_poly.entity_id
_entity_poly.type
_entity_poly.pdbx_seq_one_letter_code
_entity_poly.pdbx_strand_id
1 'polypeptide(L)'
;MGLIKAGIGALGGTLADQWKEFFYCDALPNDVLMRRGQKQITGRSSNTKGNDNIISNGSGIAVADGQCMIIVDQGKIVEVCAEPGEYTFDTSSEPSIFSGKFGESLKESFRTLWKRFTYGGDTGKDQRVYYFNTKEILNNKFGTANPIMFEVVNKRIGMSRTVQVRCNGVYTYVISDPLVFYSRLCGNVATEFTRDEIDAQLKVEFVDALQPALGALAEQELRPAQIPAKANELKAAMNDALKQEWIENRGISVAKIALNPITLTDADMKKINEIEDAVNIGSNPFAMAARRRTVGRDENGRGQLCRRNDGLHGHGHGRHGRPRRFRRSTEPLQHGAAATAAETTG
;
A
#
# COMPACT_ATOMS: atom_id res chain seq x y z
N MET A 1 -28.84 26.80 2.70
CA MET A 1 -27.57 27.32 2.16
C MET A 1 -27.12 26.37 1.08
N GLY A 2 -26.69 26.86 -0.06
CA GLY A 2 -26.29 26.03 -1.19
C GLY A 2 -25.21 26.67 -2.05
N LEU A 3 -24.65 25.88 -2.95
CA LEU A 3 -23.69 26.33 -3.97
C LEU A 3 -24.40 26.38 -5.33
N ILE A 4 -24.18 27.46 -6.05
CA ILE A 4 -24.62 27.60 -7.43
C ILE A 4 -23.38 27.61 -8.33
N LYS A 5 -23.33 26.68 -9.28
CA LYS A 5 -22.21 26.62 -10.25
C LYS A 5 -22.23 27.88 -11.11
N ALA A 6 -21.13 28.64 -11.10
CA ALA A 6 -20.97 29.81 -11.95
C ALA A 6 -21.00 29.40 -13.43
N GLY A 7 -21.82 30.07 -14.24
CA GLY A 7 -21.92 29.77 -15.66
C GLY A 7 -20.59 29.98 -16.39
N ILE A 8 -20.26 29.12 -17.32
CA ILE A 8 -19.01 29.11 -18.11
C ILE A 8 -18.76 30.46 -18.85
N GLY A 9 -19.79 31.28 -19.05
CA GLY A 9 -19.68 32.61 -19.66
C GLY A 9 -19.24 33.74 -18.72
N ALA A 10 -19.15 33.50 -17.42
CA ALA A 10 -18.74 34.49 -16.41
C ALA A 10 -17.22 34.48 -16.12
N LEU A 11 -16.47 33.59 -16.75
CA LEU A 11 -15.03 33.34 -16.52
C LEU A 11 -14.11 34.40 -17.13
N GLY A 12 -14.65 35.40 -17.80
CA GLY A 12 -13.85 36.52 -18.34
C GLY A 12 -13.73 37.68 -17.36
N GLY A 13 -12.82 37.61 -16.40
CA GLY A 13 -12.20 38.76 -15.71
C GLY A 13 -13.08 39.82 -15.02
N THR A 14 -14.32 40.03 -15.43
CA THR A 14 -15.18 41.13 -14.94
C THR A 14 -16.12 40.69 -13.79
N LEU A 15 -16.44 39.43 -13.62
CA LEU A 15 -17.32 38.96 -12.54
C LEU A 15 -16.54 38.47 -11.30
N ALA A 16 -15.31 37.98 -11.46
CA ALA A 16 -14.45 37.62 -10.34
C ALA A 16 -14.16 38.79 -9.42
N ASP A 17 -14.15 40.02 -9.98
CA ASP A 17 -13.98 41.26 -9.24
C ASP A 17 -15.23 41.73 -8.46
N GLN A 18 -16.39 41.06 -8.62
CA GLN A 18 -17.65 41.45 -7.98
C GLN A 18 -18.00 40.62 -6.76
N TRP A 19 -17.27 39.53 -6.50
CA TRP A 19 -17.53 38.72 -5.31
C TRP A 19 -17.16 39.45 -4.02
N LYS A 20 -17.98 39.26 -2.98
CA LYS A 20 -17.73 39.86 -1.68
C LYS A 20 -16.44 39.34 -1.06
N GLU A 21 -16.21 38.03 -1.21
CA GLU A 21 -15.05 37.29 -0.72
C GLU A 21 -14.81 36.13 -1.70
N PHE A 22 -13.57 35.66 -1.74
CA PHE A 22 -13.22 34.51 -2.56
C PHE A 22 -12.45 33.46 -1.75
N PHE A 23 -12.96 32.25 -1.73
CA PHE A 23 -12.34 31.12 -1.03
C PHE A 23 -11.69 30.17 -2.02
N TYR A 24 -10.46 29.81 -1.75
CA TYR A 24 -9.69 28.88 -2.56
C TYR A 24 -8.68 28.10 -1.72
N CYS A 25 -8.08 27.07 -2.30
CA CYS A 25 -6.94 26.38 -1.75
C CYS A 25 -5.92 26.14 -2.86
N ASP A 26 -4.66 26.46 -2.58
CA ASP A 26 -3.56 26.12 -3.45
C ASP A 26 -3.45 24.62 -3.66
N ALA A 27 -2.65 24.20 -4.64
CA ALA A 27 -2.41 22.78 -4.88
C ALA A 27 -1.91 22.09 -3.61
N LEU A 28 -2.66 21.07 -3.17
CA LEU A 28 -2.29 20.27 -2.01
C LEU A 28 -1.12 19.35 -2.36
N PRO A 29 0.03 19.45 -1.68
CA PRO A 29 1.15 18.55 -1.86
C PRO A 29 0.83 17.15 -1.28
N ASN A 30 1.73 16.18 -1.50
CA ASN A 30 1.50 14.79 -1.12
C ASN A 30 1.48 14.54 0.40
N ASP A 31 2.01 15.45 1.17
CA ASP A 31 2.07 15.40 2.63
C ASP A 31 0.86 16.04 3.31
N VAL A 32 0.05 16.82 2.60
CA VAL A 32 -1.15 17.46 3.13
C VAL A 32 -2.39 16.71 2.67
N LEU A 33 -3.16 16.20 3.63
CA LEU A 33 -4.39 15.46 3.39
C LEU A 33 -5.62 16.36 3.38
N MET A 34 -5.62 17.39 4.23
CA MET A 34 -6.68 18.37 4.30
C MET A 34 -6.09 19.72 4.69
N ARG A 35 -6.66 20.78 4.13
CA ARG A 35 -6.29 22.17 4.48
C ARG A 35 -7.54 23.04 4.56
N ARG A 36 -7.52 23.98 5.50
CA ARG A 36 -8.53 25.02 5.58
C ARG A 36 -8.40 25.97 4.40
N GLY A 37 -9.53 26.34 3.78
CA GLY A 37 -9.57 27.28 2.67
C GLY A 37 -9.04 28.64 3.04
N GLN A 38 -8.34 29.26 2.11
CA GLN A 38 -7.84 30.62 2.23
C GLN A 38 -8.92 31.60 1.75
N LYS A 39 -9.10 32.68 2.51
CA LYS A 39 -9.99 33.77 2.18
C LYS A 39 -9.19 34.90 1.51
N GLN A 40 -9.50 35.15 0.25
CA GLN A 40 -8.93 36.28 -0.45
C GLN A 40 -9.90 37.45 -0.41
N ILE A 41 -9.43 38.59 0.15
CA ILE A 41 -10.13 39.84 0.16
C ILE A 41 -9.34 40.79 -0.73
N THR A 42 -9.92 41.18 -1.86
CA THR A 42 -9.32 42.15 -2.76
C THR A 42 -9.73 43.58 -2.35
N GLY A 43 -8.99 44.60 -2.76
CA GLY A 43 -9.35 46.00 -2.48
C GLY A 43 -10.72 46.46 -3.05
N ARG A 44 -11.34 45.60 -3.89
CA ARG A 44 -12.69 45.75 -4.44
C ARG A 44 -13.73 44.93 -3.71
N SER A 45 -13.33 44.07 -2.75
CA SER A 45 -14.27 43.30 -1.93
C SER A 45 -15.06 44.27 -1.03
N SER A 46 -16.38 44.10 -1.01
CA SER A 46 -17.26 44.96 -0.20
C SER A 46 -17.18 44.62 1.31
N ASN A 47 -16.57 43.51 1.69
CA ASN A 47 -16.43 43.04 3.08
C ASN A 47 -14.98 42.93 3.51
N THR A 48 -14.30 44.06 3.77
CA THR A 48 -12.89 44.14 4.23
C THR A 48 -12.73 43.94 5.74
N LYS A 49 -13.82 43.93 6.52
CA LYS A 49 -13.85 43.80 7.98
C LYS A 49 -14.55 42.53 8.47
N GLY A 50 -14.85 41.60 7.58
CA GLY A 50 -15.56 40.36 7.92
C GLY A 50 -14.73 39.45 8.80
N ASN A 51 -15.40 38.73 9.71
CA ASN A 51 -14.79 37.67 10.50
C ASN A 51 -14.37 36.53 9.57
N ASP A 52 -13.17 35.98 9.76
CA ASP A 52 -12.63 34.88 8.95
C ASP A 52 -13.51 33.60 8.99
N ASN A 53 -14.38 33.51 9.99
CA ASN A 53 -15.29 32.38 10.20
C ASN A 53 -16.71 32.66 9.70
N ILE A 54 -16.92 33.62 8.79
CA ILE A 54 -18.22 33.88 8.19
C ILE A 54 -18.05 33.93 6.67
N ILE A 55 -18.89 33.20 5.96
CA ILE A 55 -18.99 33.20 4.50
C ILE A 55 -20.17 34.08 4.12
N SER A 56 -19.90 35.19 3.46
CA SER A 56 -20.95 36.14 3.04
C SER A 56 -21.78 35.54 1.88
N ASN A 57 -23.06 35.83 1.85
CA ASN A 57 -23.89 35.49 0.69
C ASN A 57 -23.36 36.13 -0.58
N GLY A 58 -23.18 35.37 -1.65
CA GLY A 58 -22.57 35.78 -2.90
C GLY A 58 -21.03 35.71 -2.92
N SER A 59 -20.40 35.05 -1.93
CA SER A 59 -18.96 34.76 -1.96
C SER A 59 -18.64 33.70 -3.02
N GLY A 60 -17.50 33.87 -3.69
CA GLY A 60 -16.98 32.89 -4.65
C GLY A 60 -16.19 31.78 -3.94
N ILE A 61 -16.33 30.57 -4.43
CA ILE A 61 -15.59 29.40 -3.94
C ILE A 61 -15.02 28.65 -5.14
N ALA A 62 -13.69 28.49 -5.21
CA ALA A 62 -13.03 27.71 -6.23
C ALA A 62 -12.68 26.33 -5.73
N VAL A 63 -12.90 25.32 -6.55
CA VAL A 63 -12.50 23.92 -6.33
C VAL A 63 -11.60 23.52 -7.49
N ALA A 64 -10.35 23.20 -7.20
CA ALA A 64 -9.41 22.75 -8.21
C ALA A 64 -9.54 21.23 -8.45
N ASP A 65 -9.02 20.78 -9.60
CA ASP A 65 -8.91 19.34 -9.85
C ASP A 65 -8.01 18.66 -8.79
N GLY A 66 -8.39 17.46 -8.38
CA GLY A 66 -7.70 16.75 -7.30
C GLY A 66 -8.06 17.23 -5.88
N GLN A 67 -9.09 18.08 -5.75
CA GLN A 67 -9.62 18.55 -4.47
C GLN A 67 -11.09 18.15 -4.28
N CYS A 68 -11.49 17.98 -3.03
CA CYS A 68 -12.89 17.98 -2.61
C CYS A 68 -13.05 19.04 -1.53
N MET A 69 -14.03 19.92 -1.67
CA MET A 69 -14.32 21.00 -0.74
C MET A 69 -15.56 20.66 0.09
N ILE A 70 -15.51 21.01 1.38
CA ILE A 70 -16.68 21.02 2.26
C ILE A 70 -16.82 22.37 2.94
N ILE A 71 -18.07 22.77 3.20
CA ILE A 71 -18.39 23.86 4.11
C ILE A 71 -18.94 23.29 5.39
N VAL A 72 -18.39 23.75 6.48
CA VAL A 72 -18.80 23.37 7.83
C VAL A 72 -19.38 24.59 8.53
N ASP A 73 -20.62 24.50 9.00
CA ASP A 73 -21.30 25.54 9.78
C ASP A 73 -21.58 25.00 11.18
N GLN A 74 -21.03 25.65 12.20
CA GLN A 74 -21.13 25.26 13.60
C GLN A 74 -20.83 23.75 13.83
N GLY A 75 -19.80 23.23 13.19
CA GLY A 75 -19.40 21.83 13.28
C GLY A 75 -20.20 20.86 12.40
N LYS A 76 -21.18 21.35 11.63
CA LYS A 76 -21.98 20.53 10.70
C LYS A 76 -21.52 20.74 9.26
N ILE A 77 -21.37 19.66 8.52
CA ILE A 77 -21.11 19.73 7.08
C ILE A 77 -22.42 20.16 6.38
N VAL A 78 -22.42 21.33 5.77
CA VAL A 78 -23.59 21.89 5.09
C VAL A 78 -23.49 21.81 3.57
N GLU A 79 -22.27 21.79 3.00
CA GLU A 79 -22.03 21.75 1.57
C GLU A 79 -20.88 20.80 1.24
N VAL A 80 -20.96 20.14 0.10
CA VAL A 80 -19.92 19.26 -0.43
C VAL A 80 -19.76 19.48 -1.92
N CYS A 81 -18.53 19.74 -2.35
CA CYS A 81 -18.20 19.88 -3.76
C CYS A 81 -16.89 19.17 -4.12
N ALA A 82 -16.98 18.15 -4.95
CA ALA A 82 -15.86 17.42 -5.52
C ALA A 82 -15.73 17.60 -7.05
N GLU A 83 -16.51 18.50 -7.63
CA GLU A 83 -16.40 18.86 -9.04
C GLU A 83 -15.54 20.10 -9.18
N PRO A 84 -14.52 20.08 -10.05
CA PRO A 84 -13.73 21.27 -10.33
C PRO A 84 -14.57 22.40 -10.91
N GLY A 85 -14.34 23.61 -10.47
CA GLY A 85 -15.04 24.81 -10.96
C GLY A 85 -15.13 25.92 -9.93
N GLU A 86 -15.85 26.96 -10.33
CA GLU A 86 -16.15 28.11 -9.48
C GLU A 86 -17.63 28.09 -9.11
N TYR A 87 -17.90 28.37 -7.86
CA TYR A 87 -19.24 28.30 -7.26
C TYR A 87 -19.52 29.61 -6.50
N THR A 88 -20.77 29.98 -6.46
CA THR A 88 -21.25 31.09 -5.62
C THR A 88 -22.00 30.53 -4.43
N PHE A 89 -21.63 30.96 -3.24
CA PHE A 89 -22.32 30.60 -2.00
C PHE A 89 -23.64 31.40 -1.88
N ASP A 90 -24.75 30.67 -1.78
CA ASP A 90 -26.09 31.26 -1.61
C ASP A 90 -26.74 30.75 -0.34
N THR A 91 -27.02 31.67 0.59
CA THR A 91 -27.66 31.35 1.87
C THR A 91 -29.13 31.02 1.75
N SER A 92 -29.76 31.36 0.62
CA SER A 92 -31.20 31.11 0.38
C SER A 92 -31.49 29.77 -0.27
N SER A 93 -30.47 29.13 -0.87
CA SER A 93 -30.64 27.82 -1.54
C SER A 93 -30.55 26.66 -0.56
N GLU A 94 -31.07 25.50 -0.98
CA GLU A 94 -30.91 24.25 -0.24
C GLU A 94 -29.50 23.72 -0.32
N PRO A 95 -29.05 22.89 0.65
CA PRO A 95 -27.72 22.25 0.61
C PRO A 95 -27.46 21.52 -0.69
N SER A 96 -26.32 21.72 -1.27
CA SER A 96 -25.92 21.20 -2.56
C SER A 96 -24.84 20.12 -2.43
N ILE A 97 -24.93 19.09 -3.26
CA ILE A 97 -23.94 18.02 -3.32
C ILE A 97 -23.45 17.88 -4.76
N PHE A 98 -22.24 18.33 -5.00
CA PHE A 98 -21.54 18.12 -6.28
C PHE A 98 -20.53 16.97 -6.09
N SER A 99 -20.98 15.74 -6.32
CA SER A 99 -20.23 14.53 -5.95
C SER A 99 -19.05 14.21 -6.86
N GLY A 100 -19.00 14.76 -8.06
CA GLY A 100 -17.92 14.56 -8.99
C GLY A 100 -17.56 13.06 -9.15
N LYS A 101 -16.28 12.74 -9.01
CA LYS A 101 -15.76 11.36 -9.13
C LYS A 101 -16.23 10.39 -8.04
N PHE A 102 -16.74 10.86 -6.93
CA PHE A 102 -17.24 10.02 -5.83
C PHE A 102 -18.68 9.50 -6.04
N GLY A 103 -19.44 10.09 -6.98
CA GLY A 103 -20.76 9.63 -7.37
C GLY A 103 -21.76 9.49 -6.21
N GLU A 104 -22.51 8.38 -6.18
CA GLU A 104 -23.54 8.14 -5.17
C GLU A 104 -22.99 7.89 -3.76
N SER A 105 -21.79 7.36 -3.63
CA SER A 105 -21.16 7.10 -2.33
C SER A 105 -21.07 8.36 -1.47
N LEU A 106 -20.59 9.47 -2.04
CA LEU A 106 -20.50 10.75 -1.33
C LEU A 106 -21.89 11.30 -0.95
N LYS A 107 -22.88 11.13 -1.83
CA LYS A 107 -24.24 11.56 -1.56
C LYS A 107 -24.88 10.77 -0.41
N GLU A 108 -24.59 9.48 -0.33
CA GLU A 108 -25.10 8.59 0.72
C GLU A 108 -24.46 8.93 2.07
N SER A 109 -23.15 9.14 2.10
CA SER A 109 -22.41 9.59 3.27
C SER A 109 -22.93 10.93 3.77
N PHE A 110 -23.14 11.91 2.87
CA PHE A 110 -23.72 13.19 3.22
C PHE A 110 -25.12 13.04 3.81
N ARG A 111 -26.00 12.28 3.15
CA ARG A 111 -27.36 12.02 3.64
C ARG A 111 -27.37 11.39 5.04
N THR A 112 -26.44 10.47 5.28
CA THR A 112 -26.30 9.77 6.56
C THR A 112 -25.83 10.70 7.66
N LEU A 113 -24.83 11.53 7.39
CA LEU A 113 -24.35 12.54 8.32
C LEU A 113 -25.39 13.62 8.57
N TRP A 114 -26.06 14.09 7.52
CA TRP A 114 -27.11 15.11 7.62
C TRP A 114 -28.27 14.69 8.53
N LYS A 115 -28.72 13.45 8.45
CA LYS A 115 -29.81 12.90 9.30
C LYS A 115 -29.45 12.89 10.80
N ARG A 116 -28.17 12.91 11.16
CA ARG A 116 -27.74 12.92 12.57
C ARG A 116 -27.87 14.30 13.21
N PHE A 117 -28.05 15.33 12.43
CA PHE A 117 -28.15 16.70 12.91
C PHE A 117 -29.59 17.20 12.84
N THR A 118 -30.26 17.22 13.96
CA THR A 118 -31.59 17.83 14.09
C THR A 118 -31.46 19.34 13.95
N TYR A 119 -32.40 19.94 13.19
CA TYR A 119 -32.52 21.39 13.03
C TYR A 119 -32.64 22.10 14.38
N GLY A 120 -31.79 23.02 14.66
CA GLY A 120 -31.87 23.91 15.82
C GLY A 120 -30.62 24.73 15.96
N GLY A 121 -30.67 25.99 15.57
CA GLY A 121 -29.56 26.90 15.83
C GLY A 121 -29.55 28.10 14.88
N ASP A 122 -29.28 29.24 15.44
CA ASP A 122 -29.08 30.54 14.80
C ASP A 122 -27.94 30.41 13.75
N THR A 123 -28.19 30.92 12.54
CA THR A 123 -27.28 30.78 11.41
C THR A 123 -26.04 31.67 11.57
N GLY A 124 -24.85 31.11 11.36
CA GLY A 124 -23.71 31.88 10.83
C GLY A 124 -22.72 32.46 11.81
N LYS A 125 -22.37 31.77 12.93
CA LYS A 125 -21.30 32.26 13.81
C LYS A 125 -19.92 31.61 13.59
N ASP A 126 -19.83 30.41 12.98
CA ASP A 126 -18.55 29.72 12.71
C ASP A 126 -18.68 28.86 11.46
N GLN A 127 -18.44 29.46 10.31
CA GLN A 127 -18.42 28.80 9.00
C GLN A 127 -16.98 28.65 8.52
N ARG A 128 -16.62 27.44 8.11
CA ARG A 128 -15.27 27.12 7.65
C ARG A 128 -15.33 26.33 6.33
N VAL A 129 -14.39 26.64 5.46
CA VAL A 129 -14.19 25.89 4.21
C VAL A 129 -12.96 24.99 4.37
N TYR A 130 -13.08 23.71 4.05
CA TYR A 130 -11.97 22.75 4.05
C TYR A 130 -11.84 22.10 2.69
N TYR A 131 -10.60 21.84 2.30
CA TYR A 131 -10.22 21.20 1.06
C TYR A 131 -9.46 19.91 1.34
N PHE A 132 -9.91 18.82 0.76
CA PHE A 132 -9.30 17.48 0.87
C PHE A 132 -8.49 17.15 -0.36
N ASN A 133 -7.35 16.52 -0.14
CA ASN A 133 -6.52 15.98 -1.21
C ASN A 133 -7.15 14.66 -1.71
N THR A 134 -7.70 14.69 -2.91
CA THR A 134 -8.31 13.50 -3.53
C THR A 134 -7.40 12.81 -4.54
N LYS A 135 -6.13 13.22 -4.59
CA LYS A 135 -5.08 12.56 -5.37
C LYS A 135 -4.57 11.31 -4.63
N GLU A 136 -3.83 10.47 -5.33
CA GLU A 136 -3.12 9.37 -4.69
C GLU A 136 -2.00 9.88 -3.78
N ILE A 137 -1.98 9.44 -2.54
CA ILE A 137 -0.91 9.70 -1.58
C ILE A 137 0.17 8.65 -1.78
N LEU A 138 1.31 9.12 -2.29
CA LEU A 138 2.38 8.25 -2.79
C LEU A 138 3.43 7.93 -1.71
N ASN A 139 4.28 6.93 -2.02
CA ASN A 139 5.50 6.60 -1.28
C ASN A 139 5.30 6.10 0.17
N ASN A 140 4.22 5.37 0.44
CA ASN A 140 4.01 4.72 1.74
C ASN A 140 4.78 3.40 1.77
N LYS A 141 5.98 3.42 2.34
CA LYS A 141 6.86 2.24 2.44
C LYS A 141 6.42 1.34 3.58
N PHE A 142 6.35 0.05 3.32
CA PHE A 142 6.09 -0.96 4.35
C PHE A 142 7.08 -2.12 4.25
N GLY A 143 7.17 -2.88 5.33
CA GLY A 143 7.96 -4.11 5.40
C GLY A 143 7.57 -4.89 6.65
N THR A 144 7.59 -6.21 6.54
CA THR A 144 7.29 -7.11 7.64
C THR A 144 8.55 -7.30 8.49
N ALA A 145 8.53 -6.81 9.73
CA ALA A 145 9.62 -7.02 10.69
C ALA A 145 9.73 -8.52 11.03
N ASN A 146 8.58 -9.16 11.29
CA ASN A 146 8.45 -10.59 11.52
C ASN A 146 7.94 -11.29 10.25
N PRO A 147 8.35 -12.54 10.01
CA PRO A 147 7.80 -13.33 8.91
C PRO A 147 6.29 -13.55 9.09
N ILE A 148 5.57 -13.47 7.99
CA ILE A 148 4.14 -13.79 7.91
C ILE A 148 4.00 -15.27 7.53
N MET A 149 3.06 -15.97 8.13
CA MET A 149 2.71 -17.34 7.74
C MET A 149 1.91 -17.33 6.45
N PHE A 150 2.38 -18.07 5.45
CA PHE A 150 1.72 -18.21 4.17
C PHE A 150 1.52 -19.70 3.86
N GLU A 151 0.31 -20.07 3.49
CA GLU A 151 -0.01 -21.44 3.14
C GLU A 151 0.17 -21.66 1.63
N VAL A 152 1.10 -22.52 1.24
CA VAL A 152 1.27 -22.97 -0.13
C VAL A 152 0.36 -24.17 -0.36
N VAL A 153 -0.70 -23.96 -1.13
CA VAL A 153 -1.68 -25.00 -1.47
C VAL A 153 -1.45 -25.47 -2.89
N ASN A 154 -1.47 -26.80 -3.08
CA ASN A 154 -1.50 -27.41 -4.41
C ASN A 154 -2.54 -28.56 -4.40
N LYS A 155 -3.74 -28.26 -4.88
CA LYS A 155 -4.87 -29.21 -4.87
C LYS A 155 -4.65 -30.43 -5.75
N ARG A 156 -3.82 -30.34 -6.82
CA ARG A 156 -3.55 -31.46 -7.72
C ARG A 156 -2.87 -32.62 -7.02
N ILE A 157 -2.07 -32.34 -6.01
CA ILE A 157 -1.29 -33.33 -5.26
C ILE A 157 -1.73 -33.44 -3.81
N GLY A 158 -2.82 -32.75 -3.42
CA GLY A 158 -3.31 -32.72 -2.05
C GLY A 158 -2.31 -32.15 -1.05
N MET A 159 -1.43 -31.21 -1.49
CA MET A 159 -0.40 -30.62 -0.64
C MET A 159 -0.89 -29.29 -0.08
N SER A 160 -0.81 -29.15 1.23
CA SER A 160 -0.88 -27.88 1.94
C SER A 160 0.34 -27.77 2.85
N ARG A 161 1.03 -26.63 2.77
CA ARG A 161 2.22 -26.38 3.59
C ARG A 161 2.32 -24.92 3.98
N THR A 162 2.48 -24.67 5.27
CA THR A 162 2.78 -23.34 5.79
C THR A 162 4.27 -23.04 5.67
N VAL A 163 4.58 -21.88 5.11
CA VAL A 163 5.93 -21.32 4.97
C VAL A 163 5.99 -19.95 5.59
N GLN A 164 7.19 -19.52 5.95
CA GLN A 164 7.43 -18.17 6.47
C GLN A 164 7.88 -17.25 5.35
N VAL A 165 7.13 -16.18 5.10
CA VAL A 165 7.42 -15.19 4.06
C VAL A 165 7.72 -13.83 4.67
N ARG A 166 8.68 -13.13 4.09
CA ARG A 166 8.91 -11.71 4.34
C ARG A 166 8.61 -10.93 3.08
N CYS A 167 7.85 -9.85 3.24
CA CYS A 167 7.52 -8.95 2.15
C CYS A 167 7.77 -7.50 2.54
N ASN A 168 8.13 -6.73 1.53
CA ASN A 168 8.27 -5.29 1.63
C ASN A 168 7.85 -4.66 0.30
N GLY A 169 7.57 -3.38 0.33
CA GLY A 169 7.12 -2.69 -0.85
C GLY A 169 6.66 -1.27 -0.56
N VAL A 170 5.85 -0.78 -1.49
CA VAL A 170 5.25 0.55 -1.41
C VAL A 170 3.76 0.42 -1.73
N TYR A 171 2.93 1.13 -0.98
CA TYR A 171 1.52 1.28 -1.32
C TYR A 171 1.15 2.75 -1.50
N THR A 172 0.06 2.98 -2.18
CA THR A 172 -0.58 4.28 -2.28
C THR A 172 -2.01 4.18 -1.76
N TYR A 173 -2.49 5.23 -1.15
CA TYR A 173 -3.87 5.31 -0.70
C TYR A 173 -4.54 6.59 -1.20
N VAL A 174 -5.84 6.62 -1.15
CA VAL A 174 -6.67 7.79 -1.49
C VAL A 174 -7.69 8.02 -0.39
N ILE A 175 -8.09 9.26 -0.21
CA ILE A 175 -9.27 9.60 0.56
C ILE A 175 -10.48 9.26 -0.32
N SER A 176 -11.14 8.15 0.01
CA SER A 176 -12.29 7.63 -0.74
C SER A 176 -13.62 8.22 -0.27
N ASP A 177 -13.67 8.70 0.97
CA ASP A 177 -14.81 9.44 1.52
C ASP A 177 -14.34 10.61 2.39
N PRO A 178 -14.26 11.82 1.84
CA PRO A 178 -13.83 13.01 2.57
C PRO A 178 -14.70 13.38 3.77
N LEU A 179 -15.98 13.00 3.77
CA LEU A 179 -16.92 13.32 4.85
C LEU A 179 -16.67 12.44 6.08
N VAL A 180 -16.49 11.15 5.86
CA VAL A 180 -16.08 10.21 6.90
C VAL A 180 -14.72 10.61 7.43
N PHE A 181 -13.77 10.90 6.54
CA PHE A 181 -12.42 11.35 6.91
C PHE A 181 -12.48 12.59 7.81
N TYR A 182 -13.24 13.61 7.44
CA TYR A 182 -13.43 14.81 8.25
C TYR A 182 -13.98 14.48 9.63
N SER A 183 -15.11 13.75 9.66
CA SER A 183 -15.83 13.51 10.91
C SER A 183 -15.08 12.61 11.91
N ARG A 184 -14.15 11.79 11.43
CA ARG A 184 -13.43 10.82 12.25
C ARG A 184 -12.01 11.19 12.61
N LEU A 185 -11.31 11.91 11.73
CA LEU A 185 -9.88 12.17 11.88
C LEU A 185 -9.55 13.64 12.08
N CYS A 186 -10.04 14.50 11.22
CA CYS A 186 -9.55 15.88 11.12
C CYS A 186 -10.59 16.96 11.40
N GLY A 187 -11.66 16.62 12.15
CA GLY A 187 -12.69 17.59 12.49
C GLY A 187 -12.15 18.81 13.22
N ASN A 188 -12.52 20.03 12.74
CA ASN A 188 -12.16 21.31 13.35
C ASN A 188 -10.66 21.66 13.42
N VAL A 189 -9.82 21.06 12.59
CA VAL A 189 -8.39 21.41 12.48
C VAL A 189 -8.25 22.90 12.12
N ALA A 190 -7.30 23.58 12.74
CA ALA A 190 -7.14 25.02 12.60
C ALA A 190 -6.64 25.45 11.21
N THR A 191 -5.64 24.76 10.68
CA THR A 191 -4.98 25.08 9.41
C THR A 191 -4.94 23.93 8.44
N GLU A 192 -4.23 22.85 8.75
CA GLU A 192 -4.05 21.69 7.90
C GLU A 192 -3.91 20.42 8.72
N PHE A 193 -4.20 19.29 8.08
CA PHE A 193 -4.02 17.95 8.58
C PHE A 193 -3.06 17.22 7.65
N THR A 194 -1.94 16.79 8.18
CA THR A 194 -0.86 16.19 7.41
C THR A 194 -0.86 14.67 7.55
N ARG A 195 -0.20 13.99 6.61
CA ARG A 195 -0.05 12.53 6.66
C ARG A 195 0.75 12.06 7.87
N ASP A 196 1.68 12.86 8.39
CA ASP A 196 2.51 12.49 9.54
C ASP A 196 1.67 12.19 10.79
N GLU A 197 0.47 12.75 10.88
CA GLU A 197 -0.46 12.54 11.99
C GLU A 197 -1.07 11.13 11.99
N ILE A 198 -1.11 10.45 10.84
CA ILE A 198 -1.74 9.12 10.70
C ILE A 198 -0.84 8.04 10.09
N ASP A 199 0.25 8.39 9.43
CA ASP A 199 1.10 7.44 8.68
C ASP A 199 1.62 6.29 9.54
N ALA A 200 2.01 6.57 10.79
CA ALA A 200 2.50 5.53 11.68
C ALA A 200 1.42 4.47 11.96
N GLN A 201 0.18 4.90 12.21
CA GLN A 201 -0.95 4.00 12.46
C GLN A 201 -1.34 3.24 11.21
N LEU A 202 -1.47 3.94 10.07
CA LEU A 202 -1.80 3.31 8.80
C LEU A 202 -0.79 2.24 8.40
N LYS A 203 0.51 2.47 8.65
CA LYS A 203 1.56 1.50 8.36
C LYS A 203 1.42 0.21 9.18
N VAL A 204 1.13 0.33 10.48
CA VAL A 204 0.94 -0.84 11.36
C VAL A 204 -0.27 -1.65 10.90
N GLU A 205 -1.41 -1.01 10.68
CA GLU A 205 -2.64 -1.65 10.23
C GLU A 205 -2.52 -2.28 8.84
N PHE A 206 -1.79 -1.61 7.94
CA PHE A 206 -1.49 -2.16 6.61
C PHE A 206 -0.68 -3.46 6.70
N VAL A 207 0.33 -3.50 7.57
CA VAL A 207 1.14 -4.72 7.78
C VAL A 207 0.31 -5.83 8.43
N ASP A 208 -0.56 -5.50 9.38
CA ASP A 208 -1.47 -6.45 10.01
C ASP A 208 -2.47 -7.06 9.01
N ALA A 209 -3.02 -6.24 8.13
CA ALA A 209 -3.94 -6.69 7.08
C ALA A 209 -3.29 -7.57 6.01
N LEU A 210 -1.95 -7.57 5.89
CA LEU A 210 -1.25 -8.46 4.95
C LEU A 210 -1.47 -9.94 5.28
N GLN A 211 -1.58 -10.31 6.56
CA GLN A 211 -1.79 -11.71 6.96
C GLN A 211 -3.10 -12.28 6.37
N PRO A 212 -4.28 -11.70 6.63
CA PRO A 212 -5.53 -12.18 6.04
C PRO A 212 -5.58 -12.02 4.51
N ALA A 213 -5.02 -10.95 3.96
CA ALA A 213 -4.98 -10.73 2.51
C ALA A 213 -4.14 -11.79 1.79
N LEU A 214 -2.98 -12.14 2.33
CA LEU A 214 -2.15 -13.22 1.80
C LEU A 214 -2.83 -14.60 1.98
N GLY A 215 -3.57 -14.80 3.07
CA GLY A 215 -4.39 -16.00 3.28
C GLY A 215 -5.42 -16.19 2.17
N ALA A 216 -6.16 -15.12 1.83
CA ALA A 216 -7.13 -15.14 0.73
C ALA A 216 -6.49 -15.45 -0.64
N LEU A 217 -5.25 -15.01 -0.87
CA LEU A 217 -4.51 -15.35 -2.09
C LEU A 217 -3.99 -16.79 -2.08
N ALA A 218 -3.66 -17.33 -0.91
CA ALA A 218 -3.25 -18.74 -0.76
C ALA A 218 -4.37 -19.70 -1.18
N GLU A 219 -5.62 -19.38 -0.88
CA GLU A 219 -6.79 -20.16 -1.30
C GLU A 219 -6.95 -20.25 -2.83
N GLN A 220 -6.40 -19.28 -3.56
CA GLN A 220 -6.34 -19.25 -5.04
C GLN A 220 -5.18 -20.09 -5.60
N GLU A 221 -4.47 -20.85 -4.77
CA GLU A 221 -3.29 -21.67 -5.14
C GLU A 221 -2.11 -20.85 -5.70
N LEU A 222 -2.03 -19.57 -5.35
CA LEU A 222 -0.93 -18.71 -5.78
C LEU A 222 0.33 -19.03 -4.95
N ARG A 223 1.45 -19.17 -5.66
CA ARG A 223 2.76 -19.31 -5.01
C ARG A 223 3.30 -17.95 -4.55
N PRO A 224 4.11 -17.89 -3.49
CA PRO A 224 4.71 -16.63 -3.03
C PRO A 224 5.40 -15.82 -4.15
N ALA A 225 6.11 -16.49 -5.04
CA ALA A 225 6.79 -15.86 -6.18
C ALA A 225 5.83 -15.22 -7.22
N GLN A 226 4.57 -15.62 -7.25
CA GLN A 226 3.56 -15.12 -8.19
C GLN A 226 2.79 -13.91 -7.66
N ILE A 227 2.78 -13.71 -6.33
CA ILE A 227 2.00 -12.64 -5.68
C ILE A 227 2.38 -11.23 -6.17
N PRO A 228 3.67 -10.87 -6.37
CA PRO A 228 4.01 -9.55 -6.91
C PRO A 228 3.41 -9.26 -8.28
N ALA A 229 3.20 -10.29 -9.12
CA ALA A 229 2.55 -10.16 -10.41
C ALA A 229 1.00 -10.04 -10.30
N LYS A 230 0.44 -10.31 -9.13
CA LYS A 230 -1.00 -10.29 -8.82
C LYS A 230 -1.39 -9.09 -7.94
N ALA A 231 -0.82 -7.93 -8.26
CA ALA A 231 -0.98 -6.71 -7.45
C ALA A 231 -2.45 -6.25 -7.33
N ASN A 232 -3.28 -6.48 -8.35
CA ASN A 232 -4.69 -6.10 -8.31
C ASN A 232 -5.50 -7.01 -7.38
N GLU A 233 -5.24 -8.31 -7.40
CA GLU A 233 -5.86 -9.29 -6.50
C GLU A 233 -5.44 -9.02 -5.05
N LEU A 234 -4.16 -8.71 -4.82
CA LEU A 234 -3.68 -8.32 -3.50
C LEU A 234 -4.33 -7.01 -3.03
N LYS A 235 -4.45 -5.99 -3.91
CA LYS A 235 -5.17 -4.76 -3.58
C LYS A 235 -6.60 -5.02 -3.16
N ALA A 236 -7.32 -5.88 -3.88
CA ALA A 236 -8.71 -6.23 -3.56
C ALA A 236 -8.78 -6.92 -2.19
N ALA A 237 -7.94 -7.91 -1.93
CA ALA A 237 -7.87 -8.60 -0.64
C ALA A 237 -7.48 -7.67 0.51
N MET A 238 -6.57 -6.72 0.29
CA MET A 238 -6.19 -5.72 1.28
C MET A 238 -7.32 -4.75 1.59
N ASN A 239 -8.04 -4.26 0.57
CA ASN A 239 -9.19 -3.39 0.80
C ASN A 239 -10.35 -4.13 1.50
N ASP A 240 -10.49 -5.42 1.27
CA ASP A 240 -11.47 -6.24 2.01
C ASP A 240 -11.05 -6.42 3.47
N ALA A 241 -9.80 -6.76 3.74
CA ALA A 241 -9.26 -6.87 5.09
C ALA A 241 -9.30 -5.55 5.88
N LEU A 242 -9.09 -4.42 5.21
CA LEU A 242 -9.09 -3.06 5.79
C LEU A 242 -10.46 -2.38 5.72
N LYS A 243 -11.49 -3.04 5.21
CA LYS A 243 -12.79 -2.43 4.90
C LYS A 243 -13.38 -1.68 6.08
N GLN A 244 -13.46 -2.30 7.23
CA GLN A 244 -14.05 -1.71 8.41
C GLN A 244 -13.21 -0.54 8.94
N GLU A 245 -11.90 -0.74 9.09
CA GLU A 245 -11.03 0.24 9.74
C GLU A 245 -10.69 1.43 8.84
N TRP A 246 -10.42 1.18 7.56
CA TRP A 246 -10.00 2.24 6.65
C TRP A 246 -11.15 2.84 5.87
N ILE A 247 -11.98 2.00 5.22
CA ILE A 247 -13.02 2.49 4.31
C ILE A 247 -14.20 3.03 5.12
N GLU A 248 -14.77 2.21 6.00
CA GLU A 248 -16.00 2.57 6.73
C GLU A 248 -15.74 3.55 7.90
N ASN A 249 -14.63 3.38 8.62
CA ASN A 249 -14.34 4.21 9.78
C ASN A 249 -13.52 5.46 9.47
N ARG A 250 -12.72 5.49 8.39
CA ARG A 250 -11.85 6.62 8.08
C ARG A 250 -12.00 7.20 6.68
N GLY A 251 -12.74 6.55 5.80
CA GLY A 251 -12.92 7.02 4.42
C GLY A 251 -11.63 6.97 3.58
N ILE A 252 -10.74 6.00 3.85
CA ILE A 252 -9.47 5.79 3.16
C ILE A 252 -9.50 4.44 2.46
N SER A 253 -8.91 4.33 1.28
CA SER A 253 -8.76 3.05 0.59
C SER A 253 -7.40 2.90 -0.07
N VAL A 254 -6.93 1.67 -0.19
CA VAL A 254 -5.69 1.36 -0.91
C VAL A 254 -5.93 1.49 -2.40
N ALA A 255 -5.16 2.38 -3.06
CA ALA A 255 -5.27 2.62 -4.49
C ALA A 255 -4.37 1.70 -5.31
N LYS A 256 -3.13 1.46 -4.83
CA LYS A 256 -2.16 0.61 -5.51
C LYS A 256 -1.19 -0.02 -4.51
N ILE A 257 -0.70 -1.20 -4.82
CA ILE A 257 0.34 -1.90 -4.07
C ILE A 257 1.42 -2.33 -5.06
N ALA A 258 2.67 -2.08 -4.70
CA ALA A 258 3.85 -2.59 -5.39
C ALA A 258 4.68 -3.39 -4.39
N LEU A 259 4.70 -4.71 -4.56
CA LEU A 259 5.51 -5.63 -3.76
C LEU A 259 6.85 -5.89 -4.43
N ASN A 260 7.90 -5.86 -3.64
CA ASN A 260 9.17 -6.47 -4.02
C ASN A 260 9.02 -8.00 -3.99
N PRO A 261 9.95 -8.74 -4.63
CA PRO A 261 9.95 -10.20 -4.56
C PRO A 261 9.86 -10.69 -3.11
N ILE A 262 8.92 -11.61 -2.88
CA ILE A 262 8.71 -12.19 -1.56
C ILE A 262 9.89 -13.13 -1.23
N THR A 263 10.46 -12.98 -0.05
CA THR A 263 11.59 -13.79 0.41
C THR A 263 11.08 -14.91 1.33
N LEU A 264 11.46 -16.13 0.99
CA LEU A 264 11.28 -17.33 1.81
C LEU A 264 12.55 -17.60 2.62
N THR A 265 12.44 -18.34 3.71
CA THR A 265 13.64 -18.85 4.39
C THR A 265 14.32 -19.92 3.53
N ASP A 266 15.65 -20.02 3.60
CA ASP A 266 16.39 -21.04 2.83
C ASP A 266 15.89 -22.45 3.15
N ALA A 267 15.51 -22.71 4.39
CA ALA A 267 14.95 -23.98 4.83
C ALA A 267 13.60 -24.31 4.17
N ASP A 268 12.72 -23.31 4.05
CA ASP A 268 11.40 -23.48 3.42
C ASP A 268 11.54 -23.58 1.90
N MET A 269 12.43 -22.80 1.29
CA MET A 269 12.74 -22.89 -0.13
C MET A 269 13.23 -24.30 -0.51
N LYS A 270 14.19 -24.82 0.26
CA LYS A 270 14.72 -26.16 0.04
C LYS A 270 13.64 -27.24 0.13
N LYS A 271 12.78 -27.16 1.14
CA LYS A 271 11.69 -28.12 1.32
C LYS A 271 10.63 -28.04 0.20
N ILE A 272 10.30 -26.84 -0.30
CA ILE A 272 9.39 -26.70 -1.44
C ILE A 272 10.00 -27.34 -2.68
N ASN A 273 11.27 -27.06 -2.96
CA ASN A 273 11.97 -27.64 -4.11
C ASN A 273 12.04 -29.17 -4.01
N GLU A 274 12.35 -29.73 -2.84
CA GLU A 274 12.38 -31.18 -2.62
C GLU A 274 11.02 -31.84 -2.92
N ILE A 275 9.91 -31.19 -2.54
CA ILE A 275 8.56 -31.69 -2.80
C ILE A 275 8.21 -31.57 -4.28
N GLU A 276 8.51 -30.43 -4.91
CA GLU A 276 8.28 -30.26 -6.35
C GLU A 276 9.09 -31.26 -7.19
N ASP A 277 10.33 -31.52 -6.82
CA ASP A 277 11.15 -32.55 -7.46
C ASP A 277 10.57 -33.94 -7.27
N ALA A 278 10.10 -34.28 -6.06
CA ALA A 278 9.47 -35.56 -5.78
C ALA A 278 8.18 -35.76 -6.61
N VAL A 279 7.37 -34.70 -6.76
CA VAL A 279 6.15 -34.75 -7.57
C VAL A 279 6.48 -34.85 -9.06
N ASN A 280 7.44 -34.07 -9.54
CA ASN A 280 7.88 -34.13 -10.93
C ASN A 280 8.45 -35.51 -11.30
N ILE A 281 9.20 -36.15 -10.41
CA ILE A 281 9.71 -37.51 -10.56
C ILE A 281 8.57 -38.52 -10.52
N GLY A 282 7.61 -38.35 -9.59
CA GLY A 282 6.44 -39.24 -9.45
C GLY A 282 5.46 -39.16 -10.61
N SER A 283 5.33 -38.00 -11.26
CA SER A 283 4.45 -37.80 -12.41
C SER A 283 5.09 -38.13 -13.76
N ASN A 284 6.41 -38.34 -13.81
CA ASN A 284 7.13 -38.65 -15.04
C ASN A 284 7.51 -40.17 -15.08
N PRO A 285 6.88 -41.00 -15.96
CA PRO A 285 7.17 -42.42 -16.05
C PRO A 285 8.66 -42.73 -16.36
N PHE A 286 9.31 -41.86 -17.11
CA PHE A 286 10.74 -42.03 -17.46
C PHE A 286 11.65 -41.74 -16.26
N ALA A 287 11.35 -40.73 -15.43
CA ALA A 287 12.11 -40.44 -14.22
C ALA A 287 11.96 -41.55 -13.16
N MET A 288 10.77 -42.13 -13.01
CA MET A 288 10.51 -43.31 -12.16
C MET A 288 11.29 -44.55 -12.64
N ALA A 289 11.32 -44.77 -13.94
CA ALA A 289 12.07 -45.92 -14.52
C ALA A 289 13.59 -45.71 -14.34
N ALA A 290 14.10 -44.48 -14.45
CA ALA A 290 15.50 -44.17 -14.21
C ALA A 290 15.90 -44.42 -12.74
N ARG A 291 15.08 -43.98 -11.79
CA ARG A 291 15.31 -44.18 -10.34
C ARG A 291 15.28 -45.64 -9.96
N ARG A 292 14.37 -46.45 -10.54
CA ARG A 292 14.33 -47.90 -10.34
C ARG A 292 15.60 -48.58 -10.85
N ARG A 293 16.19 -48.10 -11.96
CA ARG A 293 17.45 -48.61 -12.51
C ARG A 293 18.66 -48.27 -11.64
N THR A 294 18.72 -47.11 -11.03
CA THR A 294 19.82 -46.70 -10.13
C THR A 294 19.75 -47.49 -8.82
N VAL A 295 18.59 -47.62 -8.19
CA VAL A 295 18.40 -48.38 -6.95
C VAL A 295 18.69 -49.86 -7.18
N GLY A 296 18.20 -50.46 -8.29
CA GLY A 296 18.48 -51.84 -8.62
C GLY A 296 19.95 -52.11 -8.97
N ARG A 297 20.71 -51.09 -9.39
CA ARG A 297 22.15 -51.20 -9.66
C ARG A 297 22.97 -51.18 -8.37
N ASP A 298 22.55 -50.42 -7.36
CA ASP A 298 23.20 -50.38 -6.05
C ASP A 298 22.96 -51.68 -5.25
N GLU A 299 21.78 -52.28 -5.33
CA GLU A 299 21.48 -53.56 -4.69
C GLU A 299 22.25 -54.70 -5.33
N ASN A 300 22.35 -54.75 -6.66
CA ASN A 300 23.16 -55.77 -7.36
C ASN A 300 24.68 -55.56 -7.22
N GLY A 301 25.14 -54.30 -7.09
CA GLY A 301 26.55 -54.00 -6.88
C GLY A 301 27.09 -54.48 -5.52
N ARG A 302 26.28 -54.39 -4.48
CA ARG A 302 26.64 -54.92 -3.15
C ARG A 302 26.57 -56.43 -3.04
N GLY A 303 25.71 -57.07 -3.83
CA GLY A 303 25.60 -58.54 -3.85
C GLY A 303 26.77 -59.25 -4.54
N GLN A 304 27.47 -58.57 -5.45
CA GLN A 304 28.62 -59.19 -6.15
C GLN A 304 29.97 -59.03 -5.41
N LEU A 305 30.07 -58.08 -4.48
CA LEU A 305 31.30 -57.93 -3.67
C LEU A 305 31.45 -58.92 -2.53
N CYS A 306 30.38 -59.59 -2.11
CA CYS A 306 30.38 -60.62 -1.05
C CYS A 306 30.59 -62.04 -1.54
N ARG A 307 30.64 -62.33 -2.87
CA ARG A 307 30.79 -63.71 -3.42
C ARG A 307 32.14 -64.01 -4.09
N ARG A 308 33.17 -63.18 -3.93
CA ARG A 308 34.47 -63.37 -4.57
C ARG A 308 35.63 -63.51 -3.63
N ASN A 309 35.42 -64.08 -2.46
CA ASN A 309 36.54 -64.33 -1.53
C ASN A 309 36.48 -65.75 -0.93
N ASP A 310 36.21 -66.77 -1.77
CA ASP A 310 36.55 -68.17 -1.41
C ASP A 310 37.04 -68.88 -2.65
N GLY A 311 38.32 -69.18 -2.67
CA GLY A 311 38.94 -70.23 -3.50
C GLY A 311 39.86 -69.76 -4.62
N LEU A 312 41.13 -69.75 -4.43
CA LEU A 312 42.09 -70.70 -4.99
C LEU A 312 43.55 -70.23 -4.83
N HIS A 313 44.34 -71.09 -4.27
CA HIS A 313 45.80 -71.03 -4.25
C HIS A 313 46.39 -71.10 -5.66
N GLY A 314 47.48 -70.41 -5.89
CA GLY A 314 48.28 -70.55 -7.12
C GLY A 314 49.48 -69.60 -7.18
N HIS A 315 50.66 -70.21 -7.02
CA HIS A 315 52.01 -69.61 -7.08
C HIS A 315 52.30 -68.77 -8.33
N GLY A 316 53.20 -67.79 -8.18
CA GLY A 316 53.93 -67.27 -9.32
C GLY A 316 54.62 -65.88 -9.11
N HIS A 317 55.88 -65.96 -8.87
CA HIS A 317 57.01 -65.03 -8.95
C HIS A 317 56.86 -63.71 -9.76
N GLY A 318 57.38 -62.61 -9.18
CA GLY A 318 58.35 -61.85 -9.91
C GLY A 318 58.16 -60.33 -10.10
N ARG A 319 59.10 -59.64 -9.47
CA ARG A 319 59.75 -58.37 -9.88
C ARG A 319 59.12 -57.01 -9.62
N HIS A 320 59.69 -56.34 -8.65
CA HIS A 320 60.30 -55.01 -8.58
C HIS A 320 59.66 -53.84 -9.38
N GLY A 321 59.26 -52.81 -8.63
CA GLY A 321 59.03 -51.47 -9.12
C GLY A 321 58.77 -50.48 -7.96
N ARG A 322 59.77 -49.72 -7.61
CA ARG A 322 59.82 -48.77 -6.49
C ARG A 322 58.85 -47.60 -6.64
N PRO A 323 58.42 -46.99 -5.53
CA PRO A 323 57.53 -45.83 -5.54
C PRO A 323 58.28 -44.54 -5.70
N ARG A 324 57.79 -43.64 -6.52
CA ARG A 324 58.25 -42.25 -6.55
C ARG A 324 57.43 -41.41 -5.56
N ARG A 325 58.11 -40.94 -4.51
CA ARG A 325 57.69 -39.83 -3.67
C ARG A 325 57.63 -38.57 -4.52
N PHE A 326 56.56 -37.80 -4.39
CA PHE A 326 56.63 -36.37 -4.66
C PHE A 326 56.36 -35.58 -3.40
N ARG A 327 57.25 -34.63 -3.19
CA ARG A 327 57.47 -33.79 -2.03
C ARG A 327 56.35 -32.77 -1.79
N ARG A 328 56.10 -32.55 -0.51
CA ARG A 328 55.59 -31.29 0.03
C ARG A 328 56.57 -30.16 -0.27
N SER A 329 56.05 -28.97 -0.59
CA SER A 329 56.73 -27.72 -0.29
C SER A 329 55.74 -26.81 0.44
N THR A 330 56.04 -26.64 1.69
CA THR A 330 55.63 -25.54 2.56
C THR A 330 56.52 -24.35 2.24
N GLU A 331 56.01 -23.15 2.19
CA GLU A 331 56.31 -22.06 3.12
C GLU A 331 55.78 -20.69 2.65
N PRO A 332 55.72 -19.73 3.56
CA PRO A 332 54.83 -18.58 3.48
C PRO A 332 55.58 -17.28 3.19
N LEU A 333 54.88 -16.25 2.83
CA LEU A 333 55.43 -14.89 2.89
C LEU A 333 54.48 -13.92 3.61
N GLN A 334 55.08 -13.37 4.65
CA GLN A 334 54.62 -12.29 5.53
C GLN A 334 54.87 -10.90 4.89
N HIS A 335 54.24 -9.95 5.55
CA HIS A 335 54.49 -8.50 5.61
C HIS A 335 53.94 -7.66 4.43
N GLY A 336 53.27 -6.58 4.69
CA GLY A 336 53.58 -5.49 5.56
C GLY A 336 52.46 -4.48 5.76
N ALA A 337 52.59 -3.88 6.85
CA ALA A 337 51.86 -2.81 7.48
C ALA A 337 52.04 -1.45 6.80
N ALA A 338 51.13 -0.55 7.13
CA ALA A 338 51.23 0.84 7.54
C ALA A 338 50.02 1.60 7.02
N ALA A 339 49.07 2.04 7.87
CA ALA A 339 49.11 3.26 8.69
C ALA A 339 49.26 4.53 7.86
N THR A 340 48.24 5.36 7.83
CA THR A 340 48.27 6.73 8.34
C THR A 340 46.90 7.38 8.33
N ALA A 341 46.63 8.02 9.44
CA ALA A 341 45.54 8.95 9.71
C ALA A 341 45.81 10.35 9.13
N ALA A 342 44.77 11.14 8.96
CA ALA A 342 44.66 12.59 9.17
C ALA A 342 43.20 12.94 8.83
N GLU A 343 42.31 13.31 9.78
CA GLU A 343 42.07 14.67 10.31
C GLU A 343 42.10 15.78 9.22
N THR A 344 40.97 16.45 8.99
CA THR A 344 40.67 17.81 9.46
C THR A 344 39.38 18.33 8.79
N THR A 345 38.46 18.76 9.61
CA THR A 345 37.68 20.02 9.67
C THR A 345 37.37 20.80 8.36
N GLY A 346 36.12 21.17 8.25
CA GLY A 346 35.57 22.23 7.41
C GLY A 346 34.06 22.27 7.54
#